data_8bc4afa379711d43cabe9b7030456035
#
_entry.id   8bc4afa379711d43cabe9b7030456035
#
_cell.length_a   1.000
_cell.length_b   1.000
_cell.length_c   1.000
_cell.angle_alpha   90.00
_cell.angle_beta   90.00
_cell.angle_gamma   90.00
#
_symmetry.space_group_name_H-M   'P 1'
#
loop_
_entity.id
_entity.type
_entity.pdbx_description
1 polymer ?
#
loop_
_entity_poly.entity_id
_entity_poly.type
_entity_poly.pdbx_seq_one_letter_code
_entity_poly.pdbx_strand_id
1 'polypeptide(L)' 'MMSYEEILERALLVACEALDLEMAAETVGEPPLTDDDKVEVEVREVQTLADAGFMTTDCGVVIRLTDGHEYTLTLKRYR' A
#
# COMPACT_ATOMS: atom_id res chain seq x y z
N MET A 1 -0.94 -22.31 11.97
CA MET A 1 0.23 -21.88 11.18
C MET A 1 -0.23 -20.94 10.06
N MET A 2 0.46 -19.84 9.87
CA MET A 2 0.15 -18.89 8.82
C MET A 2 0.63 -19.40 7.45
N SER A 3 -0.17 -19.17 6.41
CA SER A 3 0.23 -19.49 5.04
C SER A 3 1.32 -18.52 4.55
N TYR A 4 1.96 -18.86 3.44
CA TYR A 4 2.94 -17.95 2.83
C TYR A 4 2.31 -16.62 2.49
N GLU A 5 1.09 -16.64 1.96
CA GLU A 5 0.37 -15.43 1.57
C GLU A 5 0.08 -14.55 2.78
N GLU A 6 -0.28 -15.15 3.91
CA GLU A 6 -0.53 -14.39 5.14
C GLU A 6 0.74 -13.75 5.70
N ILE A 7 1.86 -14.47 5.64
CA ILE A 7 3.15 -13.92 6.09
C ILE A 7 3.57 -12.77 5.18
N LEU A 8 3.43 -12.96 3.86
CA LEU A 8 3.76 -11.91 2.89
C LEU A 8 2.83 -10.71 3.03
N GLU A 9 1.56 -10.94 3.31
CA GLU A 9 0.60 -9.87 3.57
C GLU A 9 1.03 -9.01 4.76
N ARG A 10 1.45 -9.65 5.85
CA ARG A 10 1.93 -8.94 7.03
C ARG A 10 3.22 -8.17 6.76
N ALA A 11 4.14 -8.78 6.03
CA ALA A 11 5.38 -8.12 5.64
C ALA A 11 5.10 -6.91 4.76
N LEU A 12 4.17 -7.06 3.82
CA LEU A 12 3.77 -5.99 2.92
C LEU A 12 3.08 -4.84 3.66
N LEU A 13 2.23 -5.18 4.65
CA LEU A 13 1.58 -4.19 5.49
C LEU A 13 2.61 -3.30 6.20
N VAL A 14 3.60 -3.93 6.83
CA VAL A 14 4.66 -3.20 7.54
C VAL A 14 5.48 -2.34 6.57
N ALA A 15 5.85 -2.91 5.43
CA ALA A 15 6.64 -2.19 4.42
C ALA A 15 5.88 -0.97 3.88
N CYS A 16 4.59 -1.13 3.60
CA CYS A 16 3.77 -0.04 3.07
C CYS A 16 3.51 1.05 4.11
N GLU A 17 3.39 0.68 5.39
CA GLU A 17 3.25 1.66 6.47
C GLU A 17 4.49 2.55 6.60
N ALA A 18 5.65 2.00 6.29
CA ALA A 18 6.93 2.72 6.36
C ALA A 18 7.31 3.38 5.03
N LEU A 19 6.45 3.33 4.03
CA LEU A 19 6.75 3.80 2.70
C LEU A 19 6.82 5.32 2.65
N ASP A 20 7.94 5.84 2.14
CA ASP A 20 8.18 7.26 1.94
C ASP A 20 8.05 7.56 0.43
N LEU A 21 6.94 8.19 0.04
CA LEU A 21 6.66 8.47 -1.37
C LEU A 21 7.62 9.48 -1.97
N GLU A 22 8.11 10.43 -1.18
CA GLU A 22 9.10 11.39 -1.63
C GLU A 22 10.39 10.68 -2.02
N MET A 23 10.88 9.81 -1.15
CA MET A 23 12.07 9.02 -1.41
C MET A 23 11.88 8.05 -2.57
N ALA A 24 10.71 7.45 -2.69
CA ALA A 24 10.40 6.55 -3.80
C ALA A 24 10.42 7.29 -5.13
N ALA A 25 9.84 8.47 -5.20
CA ALA A 25 9.85 9.30 -6.40
C ALA A 25 11.28 9.69 -6.77
N GLU A 26 12.07 10.12 -5.79
CA GLU A 26 13.48 10.47 -6.00
C GLU A 26 14.28 9.28 -6.54
N THR A 27 14.03 8.09 -6.00
CA THR A 27 14.73 6.87 -6.43
C THR A 27 14.51 6.56 -7.90
N VAL A 28 13.32 6.83 -8.43
CA VAL A 28 13.02 6.59 -9.85
C VAL A 28 13.19 7.82 -10.73
N GLY A 29 13.72 8.91 -10.16
CA GLY A 29 14.02 10.13 -10.92
C GLY A 29 12.80 10.96 -11.29
N GLU A 30 11.70 10.82 -10.54
CA GLU A 30 10.47 11.57 -10.78
C GLU A 30 10.28 12.66 -9.72
N PRO A 31 9.52 13.74 -10.05
CA PRO A 31 9.18 14.74 -9.04
C PRO A 31 8.27 14.16 -7.98
N PRO A 32 8.25 14.72 -6.75
CA PRO A 32 7.35 14.26 -5.71
C PRO A 32 5.89 14.33 -6.15
N LEU A 33 5.09 13.37 -5.69
CA LEU A 33 3.65 13.39 -5.93
C LEU A 33 3.02 14.54 -5.13
N THR A 34 2.20 15.34 -5.78
CA THR A 34 1.50 16.43 -5.15
C THR A 34 0.02 16.39 -5.49
N ASP A 35 -0.82 16.92 -4.61
CA ASP A 35 -2.25 17.06 -4.86
C ASP A 35 -2.56 18.36 -5.64
N ASP A 36 -3.84 18.67 -5.82
CA ASP A 36 -4.27 19.87 -6.55
C ASP A 36 -3.81 21.16 -5.89
N ASP A 37 -3.57 21.14 -4.58
CA ASP A 37 -3.09 22.28 -3.81
C ASP A 37 -1.57 22.32 -3.73
N LYS A 38 -0.89 21.45 -4.47
CA LYS A 38 0.56 21.30 -4.49
C LYS A 38 1.17 20.87 -3.14
N VAL A 39 0.37 20.22 -2.33
CA VAL A 39 0.84 19.59 -1.09
C VAL A 39 1.33 18.19 -1.41
N GLU A 40 2.47 17.83 -0.85
CA GLU A 40 3.01 16.47 -1.07
C GLU A 40 2.06 15.40 -0.57
N VAL A 41 1.87 14.38 -1.40
CA VAL A 41 1.03 13.23 -1.09
C VAL A 41 1.82 12.23 -0.27
N GLU A 42 1.22 11.75 0.81
CA GLU A 42 1.83 10.76 1.68
C GLU A 42 0.88 9.58 1.90
N VAL A 43 1.41 8.48 2.40
CA VAL A 43 0.59 7.35 2.81
C VAL A 43 -0.13 7.74 4.11
N ARG A 44 -1.45 7.72 4.07
CA ARG A 44 -2.28 8.04 5.23
C ARG A 44 -2.54 6.82 6.09
N GLU A 45 -2.87 5.69 5.44
CA GLU A 45 -3.25 4.47 6.14
C GLU A 45 -3.01 3.26 5.26
N VAL A 46 -2.62 2.16 5.88
CA VAL A 46 -2.51 0.86 5.21
C VAL A 46 -3.24 -0.17 6.06
N GLN A 47 -4.08 -0.97 5.41
CA GLN A 47 -4.82 -2.04 6.09
C GLN A 47 -4.75 -3.29 5.23
N THR A 48 -4.96 -4.45 5.84
CA THR A 48 -5.18 -5.67 5.06
C THR A 48 -6.53 -5.56 4.37
N LEU A 49 -6.72 -6.30 3.29
CA LEU A 49 -8.00 -6.31 2.57
C LEU A 49 -9.15 -6.75 3.50
N ALA A 50 -8.90 -7.73 4.36
CA ALA A 50 -9.91 -8.21 5.31
C ALA A 50 -10.29 -7.12 6.32
N ASP A 51 -9.30 -6.43 6.89
CA ASP A 51 -9.53 -5.36 7.87
C ASP A 51 -10.22 -4.16 7.24
N ALA A 52 -10.00 -3.92 5.95
CA ALA A 52 -10.64 -2.83 5.22
C ALA A 52 -12.07 -3.18 4.79
N GLY A 53 -12.53 -4.40 5.04
CA GLY A 53 -13.89 -4.82 4.73
C GLY A 53 -14.10 -5.33 3.31
N PHE A 54 -13.04 -5.62 2.59
CA PHE A 54 -13.17 -6.20 1.25
C PHE A 54 -13.69 -7.63 1.34
N MET A 55 -14.69 -7.93 0.53
CA MET A 55 -15.28 -9.28 0.48
C MET A 55 -14.48 -10.16 -0.47
N THR A 56 -13.29 -10.55 -0.04
CA THR A 56 -12.40 -11.38 -0.85
C THR A 56 -11.68 -12.39 0.03
N THR A 57 -11.31 -13.53 -0.54
CA THR A 57 -10.47 -14.53 0.12
C THR A 57 -8.98 -14.29 -0.18
N ASP A 58 -8.68 -13.35 -1.08
CA ASP A 58 -7.30 -13.04 -1.43
C ASP A 58 -6.62 -12.28 -0.29
N CYS A 59 -5.34 -12.54 -0.11
CA CYS A 59 -4.50 -11.76 0.80
C CYS A 59 -3.98 -10.53 0.07
N GLY A 60 -3.80 -9.45 0.81
CA GLY A 60 -3.28 -8.21 0.25
C GLY A 60 -3.53 -7.04 1.16
N VAL A 61 -3.22 -5.86 0.67
CA VAL A 61 -3.36 -4.63 1.44
C VAL A 61 -4.03 -3.55 0.59
N VAL A 62 -4.68 -2.60 1.26
CA VAL A 62 -5.14 -1.36 0.66
C VAL A 62 -4.28 -0.23 1.22
N ILE A 63 -3.82 0.63 0.33
CA ILE A 63 -3.01 1.80 0.67
C ILE A 63 -3.86 3.03 0.40
N ARG A 64 -4.09 3.84 1.43
CA ARG A 64 -4.84 5.10 1.31
C ARG A 64 -3.88 6.27 1.40
N LEU A 65 -3.98 7.15 0.43
CA LEU A 65 -3.12 8.32 0.34
C LEU A 65 -3.84 9.56 0.86
N THR A 66 -3.06 10.59 1.20
CA THR A 66 -3.60 11.83 1.76
C THR A 66 -4.43 12.63 0.76
N ASP A 67 -4.29 12.36 -0.55
CA ASP A 67 -5.08 13.01 -1.60
C ASP A 67 -6.43 12.34 -1.86
N GLY A 68 -6.74 11.27 -1.13
CA GLY A 68 -7.98 10.53 -1.27
C GLY A 68 -7.90 9.33 -2.20
N HIS A 69 -6.81 9.14 -2.92
CA HIS A 69 -6.63 7.97 -3.76
C HIS A 69 -6.39 6.73 -2.92
N GLU A 70 -6.88 5.59 -3.40
CA GLU A 70 -6.72 4.30 -2.74
C GLU A 70 -6.25 3.28 -3.75
N TYR A 71 -5.31 2.44 -3.35
CA TYR A 71 -4.77 1.38 -4.19
C TYR A 71 -4.78 0.06 -3.44
N THR A 72 -5.03 -1.03 -4.16
CA THR A 72 -4.97 -2.37 -3.58
C THR A 72 -3.81 -3.13 -4.18
N LEU A 73 -3.13 -3.90 -3.33
CA LEU A 73 -2.10 -4.84 -3.74
C LEU A 73 -2.58 -6.23 -3.33
N THR A 74 -2.81 -7.09 -4.30
CA THR A 74 -3.32 -8.44 -4.05
C THR A 74 -2.22 -9.46 -4.31
N LEU A 75 -2.03 -10.38 -3.36
CA LEU A 75 -1.04 -11.44 -3.46
C LEU A 75 -1.69 -12.66 -4.09
N LYS A 76 -1.14 -13.10 -5.21
CA LYS A 76 -1.58 -14.32 -5.89
C LYS A 76 -0.39 -15.22 -6.11
N ARG A 77 -0.58 -16.49 -5.76
CA ARG A 77 0.49 -17.46 -5.94
C ARG A 77 0.60 -17.79 -7.42
N TYR A 78 1.79 -17.60 -7.98
CA TYR A 78 2.08 -17.94 -9.37
C TYR A 78 2.48 -19.41 -9.50
N ARG A 79 3.22 -19.90 -8.49
CA ARG A 79 3.66 -21.30 -8.44
C ARG A 79 3.60 -21.85 -7.03
#